data_836f88b16bc61235c3871c3ea5af3450
#
_entry.id   836f88b16bc61235c3871c3ea5af3450
#
_cell.length_a   1.000
_cell.length_b   1.000
_cell.length_c   1.000
_cell.angle_alpha   90.00
_cell.angle_beta   90.00
_cell.angle_gamma   90.00
#
_symmetry.space_group_name_H-M   'P 1'
#
loop_
_entity.id
_entity.type
_entity.pdbx_description
1 polymer ?
#
loop_
_entity_poly.entity_id
_entity_poly.type
_entity_poly.pdbx_seq_one_letter_code
_entity_poly.pdbx_strand_id
1 'polypeptide(L)'
;MRIMIVRHGEPDYERDSLTEKGWREAEYLSERLCREQIDAFYVSPLGRARDTASCTLKKYPAEGKQLTWLQEFPPKVNVPRRGVGCSWDWYPKDWSVRERFYDKNHWFEESEMAEGNVKRQYDIVCNGIDALLKQHGYEREGNVYNVVNANHDTICLFCHFGVEMVILSHLSGISCMPLWHSFVAAPTSVTTIYTEEVEKGTAAFRIQSFGDISHLYAAGEQPSFAARFDECYGDNTKWKE
;
A
#
# COMPACT_ATOMS: atom_id res chain seq x y z
N MET A 1 -12.13 -14.24 -2.18
CA MET A 1 -12.25 -12.80 -2.55
C MET A 1 -10.97 -12.28 -3.17
N ARG A 2 -11.01 -11.10 -3.79
CA ARG A 2 -9.83 -10.41 -4.36
C ARG A 2 -9.71 -9.01 -3.74
N ILE A 3 -8.50 -8.63 -3.38
CA ILE A 3 -8.18 -7.27 -2.91
C ILE A 3 -7.24 -6.66 -3.94
N MET A 4 -7.59 -5.47 -4.41
CA MET A 4 -6.72 -4.64 -5.25
C MET A 4 -6.28 -3.43 -4.43
N ILE A 5 -4.97 -3.26 -4.23
CA ILE A 5 -4.41 -2.08 -3.57
C ILE A 5 -3.82 -1.18 -4.65
N VAL A 6 -4.25 0.06 -4.67
CA VAL A 6 -3.85 1.07 -5.64
C VAL A 6 -3.10 2.18 -4.94
N ARG A 7 -1.86 2.43 -5.32
CA ARG A 7 -1.14 3.63 -4.91
C ARG A 7 -1.66 4.84 -5.67
N HIS A 8 -1.77 6.00 -5.01
CA HIS A 8 -2.11 7.26 -5.67
C HIS A 8 -1.18 7.59 -6.84
N GLY A 9 -1.65 8.38 -7.82
CA GLY A 9 -0.86 8.90 -8.93
C GLY A 9 0.27 9.83 -8.48
N GLU A 10 1.09 10.32 -9.42
CA GLU A 10 2.18 11.24 -9.11
C GLU A 10 1.68 12.44 -8.30
N PRO A 11 2.22 12.65 -7.07
CA PRO A 11 1.66 13.60 -6.13
C PRO A 11 2.17 15.02 -6.32
N ASP A 12 1.27 15.99 -6.20
CA ASP A 12 1.54 17.36 -5.81
C ASP A 12 1.35 17.47 -4.30
N TYR A 13 2.44 17.40 -3.56
CA TYR A 13 2.39 17.42 -2.09
C TYR A 13 1.99 18.77 -1.51
N GLU A 14 2.20 19.88 -2.24
CA GLU A 14 1.82 21.22 -1.76
C GLU A 14 0.31 21.39 -1.71
N ARG A 15 -0.39 20.78 -2.68
CA ARG A 15 -1.85 20.85 -2.80
C ARG A 15 -2.57 19.62 -2.24
N ASP A 16 -1.82 18.61 -1.80
CA ASP A 16 -2.33 17.26 -1.49
C ASP A 16 -3.23 16.72 -2.63
N SER A 17 -2.76 16.84 -3.87
CA SER A 17 -3.45 16.45 -5.09
C SER A 17 -2.50 15.69 -6.03
N LEU A 18 -2.78 15.68 -7.31
CA LEU A 18 -1.97 15.08 -8.36
C LEU A 18 -1.32 16.15 -9.23
N THR A 19 -0.11 15.88 -9.72
CA THR A 19 0.47 16.64 -10.82
C THR A 19 -0.32 16.42 -12.11
N GLU A 20 -0.03 17.19 -13.14
CA GLU A 20 -0.62 16.96 -14.47
C GLU A 20 -0.35 15.54 -14.98
N LYS A 21 0.86 15.01 -14.73
CA LYS A 21 1.22 13.63 -15.02
C LYS A 21 0.40 12.66 -14.17
N GLY A 22 0.28 12.91 -12.89
CA GLY A 22 -0.50 12.07 -11.96
C GLY A 22 -1.98 11.95 -12.37
N TRP A 23 -2.57 13.02 -12.91
CA TRP A 23 -3.92 12.97 -13.46
C TRP A 23 -4.02 12.09 -14.70
N ARG A 24 -3.03 12.14 -15.62
CA ARG A 24 -2.99 11.22 -16.77
C ARG A 24 -2.81 9.77 -16.34
N GLU A 25 -1.90 9.51 -15.39
CA GLU A 25 -1.70 8.17 -14.82
C GLU A 25 -3.01 7.63 -14.21
N ALA A 26 -3.75 8.45 -13.44
CA ALA A 26 -5.02 8.08 -12.84
C ALA A 26 -6.11 7.80 -13.89
N GLU A 27 -6.11 8.52 -15.02
CA GLU A 27 -7.03 8.25 -16.12
C GLU A 27 -6.72 6.91 -16.80
N TYR A 28 -5.46 6.60 -17.11
CA TYR A 28 -5.07 5.29 -17.65
C TYR A 28 -5.39 4.13 -16.68
N LEU A 29 -5.18 4.35 -15.39
CA LEU A 29 -5.60 3.39 -14.37
C LEU A 29 -7.11 3.16 -14.42
N SER A 30 -7.90 4.22 -14.56
CA SER A 30 -9.36 4.13 -14.62
C SER A 30 -9.85 3.32 -15.82
N GLU A 31 -9.18 3.45 -16.99
CA GLU A 31 -9.43 2.64 -18.19
C GLU A 31 -9.19 1.14 -17.96
N ARG A 32 -8.17 0.82 -17.16
CA ARG A 32 -7.91 -0.56 -16.74
C ARG A 32 -8.97 -1.06 -15.78
N LEU A 33 -9.22 -0.31 -14.69
CA LEU A 33 -10.11 -0.75 -13.64
C LEU A 33 -11.56 -0.88 -14.11
N CYS A 34 -12.03 -0.06 -15.05
CA CYS A 34 -13.40 -0.16 -15.57
C CYS A 34 -13.67 -1.47 -16.35
N ARG A 35 -12.64 -2.27 -16.67
CA ARG A 35 -12.78 -3.60 -17.26
C ARG A 35 -12.88 -4.72 -16.23
N GLU A 36 -12.70 -4.38 -14.95
CA GLU A 36 -12.79 -5.30 -13.83
C GLU A 36 -14.20 -5.26 -13.24
N GLN A 37 -14.62 -6.32 -12.60
CA GLN A 37 -15.79 -6.29 -11.72
C GLN A 37 -15.30 -5.97 -10.31
N ILE A 38 -15.63 -4.79 -9.80
CA ILE A 38 -15.25 -4.33 -8.46
C ILE A 38 -16.52 -4.07 -7.66
N ASP A 39 -16.66 -4.74 -6.52
CA ASP A 39 -17.87 -4.74 -5.71
C ASP A 39 -17.87 -3.63 -4.66
N ALA A 40 -16.68 -3.18 -4.21
CA ALA A 40 -16.55 -2.09 -3.26
C ALA A 40 -15.25 -1.30 -3.42
N PHE A 41 -15.35 0.01 -3.18
CA PHE A 41 -14.21 0.92 -3.21
C PHE A 41 -13.98 1.56 -1.84
N TYR A 42 -12.73 1.56 -1.41
CA TYR A 42 -12.27 2.18 -0.17
C TYR A 42 -11.15 3.15 -0.48
N VAL A 43 -11.18 4.33 0.13
CA VAL A 43 -10.31 5.43 -0.27
C VAL A 43 -9.67 6.07 0.97
N SER A 44 -8.39 6.33 0.89
CA SER A 44 -7.67 7.16 1.86
C SER A 44 -8.29 8.57 1.94
N PRO A 45 -8.31 9.21 3.12
CA PRO A 45 -8.81 10.58 3.24
C PRO A 45 -7.91 11.64 2.58
N LEU A 46 -6.66 11.31 2.23
CA LEU A 46 -5.72 12.26 1.64
C LEU A 46 -6.08 12.60 0.19
N GLY A 47 -5.92 13.88 -0.18
CA GLY A 47 -6.39 14.43 -1.45
C GLY A 47 -5.88 13.68 -2.66
N ARG A 48 -4.57 13.42 -2.76
CA ARG A 48 -3.96 12.71 -3.89
C ARG A 48 -4.54 11.30 -4.11
N ALA A 49 -4.95 10.59 -3.06
CA ALA A 49 -5.60 9.27 -3.19
C ALA A 49 -7.07 9.41 -3.61
N ARG A 50 -7.78 10.43 -3.09
CA ARG A 50 -9.14 10.75 -3.51
C ARG A 50 -9.20 11.15 -4.98
N ASP A 51 -8.25 11.98 -5.42
CA ASP A 51 -8.16 12.44 -6.80
C ASP A 51 -7.88 11.27 -7.75
N THR A 52 -6.95 10.37 -7.38
CA THR A 52 -6.71 9.13 -8.13
C THR A 52 -7.97 8.28 -8.24
N ALA A 53 -8.66 8.06 -7.11
CA ALA A 53 -9.90 7.27 -7.08
C ALA A 53 -11.01 7.92 -7.91
N SER A 54 -11.08 9.25 -7.96
CA SER A 54 -12.14 10.00 -8.64
C SER A 54 -12.25 9.67 -10.12
N CYS A 55 -11.12 9.43 -10.81
CA CYS A 55 -11.11 9.04 -12.22
C CYS A 55 -11.81 7.69 -12.43
N THR A 56 -11.56 6.73 -11.54
CA THR A 56 -12.21 5.41 -11.59
C THR A 56 -13.68 5.51 -11.18
N LEU A 57 -13.99 6.17 -10.07
CA LEU A 57 -15.34 6.26 -9.51
C LEU A 57 -16.33 6.97 -10.44
N LYS A 58 -15.87 7.91 -11.29
CA LYS A 58 -16.72 8.50 -12.34
C LYS A 58 -17.24 7.49 -13.37
N LYS A 59 -16.55 6.35 -13.53
CA LYS A 59 -16.90 5.29 -14.49
C LYS A 59 -17.68 4.13 -13.85
N TYR A 60 -17.88 4.17 -12.51
CA TYR A 60 -18.61 3.16 -11.76
C TYR A 60 -19.89 3.73 -11.15
N PRO A 61 -20.98 2.94 -11.08
CA PRO A 61 -22.20 3.30 -10.34
C PRO A 61 -22.03 3.07 -8.83
N ALA A 62 -20.90 3.45 -8.25
CA ALA A 62 -20.54 3.20 -6.86
C ALA A 62 -19.80 4.39 -6.25
N GLU A 63 -19.91 4.54 -4.95
CA GLU A 63 -19.17 5.53 -4.17
C GLU A 63 -17.98 4.90 -3.46
N GLY A 64 -16.90 5.67 -3.30
CA GLY A 64 -15.73 5.26 -2.51
C GLY A 64 -15.95 5.57 -1.02
N LYS A 65 -15.93 4.56 -0.17
CA LYS A 65 -16.01 4.75 1.29
C LYS A 65 -14.65 5.19 1.83
N GLN A 66 -14.58 6.36 2.47
CA GLN A 66 -13.35 6.82 3.10
C GLN A 66 -13.05 6.04 4.38
N LEU A 67 -11.79 5.61 4.51
CA LEU A 67 -11.25 4.92 5.68
C LEU A 67 -10.01 5.65 6.17
N THR A 68 -10.05 6.20 7.38
CA THR A 68 -8.95 7.00 7.93
C THR A 68 -7.64 6.25 8.09
N TRP A 69 -7.69 4.95 8.36
CA TRP A 69 -6.50 4.10 8.50
C TRP A 69 -5.79 3.81 7.17
N LEU A 70 -6.43 4.11 6.01
CA LEU A 70 -5.79 4.03 4.68
C LEU A 70 -4.90 5.24 4.34
N GLN A 71 -4.83 6.26 5.20
CA GLN A 71 -3.88 7.37 5.01
C GLN A 71 -2.44 6.87 4.95
N GLU A 72 -1.52 7.68 4.41
CA GLU A 72 -0.12 7.32 4.42
C GLU A 72 0.37 7.07 5.84
N PHE A 73 1.22 6.06 6.01
CA PHE A 73 1.71 5.62 7.32
C PHE A 73 2.51 6.74 7.99
N PRO A 74 1.97 7.39 9.04
CA PRO A 74 2.43 8.71 9.45
C PRO A 74 3.66 8.73 10.37
N PRO A 75 4.10 7.64 11.06
CA PRO A 75 5.16 7.76 12.04
C PRO A 75 6.46 8.28 11.46
N LYS A 76 7.03 9.24 12.18
CA LYS A 76 8.39 9.72 11.95
C LYS A 76 9.29 9.12 13.02
N VAL A 77 10.47 8.71 12.60
CA VAL A 77 11.50 8.11 13.46
C VAL A 77 12.82 8.87 13.31
N ASN A 78 13.66 8.81 14.33
CA ASN A 78 15.01 9.36 14.24
C ASN A 78 15.93 8.35 13.56
N VAL A 79 16.00 8.41 12.22
CA VAL A 79 16.81 7.49 11.41
C VAL A 79 18.30 7.77 11.66
N PRO A 80 19.11 6.74 12.00
CA PRO A 80 20.55 6.93 12.22
C PRO A 80 21.22 7.63 11.05
N ARG A 81 22.11 8.60 11.34
CA ARG A 81 22.87 9.42 10.36
C ARG A 81 22.02 10.29 9.41
N ARG A 82 20.71 10.17 9.41
CA ARG A 82 19.80 10.92 8.54
C ARG A 82 18.93 11.93 9.29
N GLY A 83 18.66 11.67 10.58
CA GLY A 83 17.75 12.49 11.39
C GLY A 83 16.29 12.06 11.25
N VAL A 84 15.34 12.97 11.51
CA VAL A 84 13.92 12.69 11.49
C VAL A 84 13.43 12.40 10.06
N GLY A 85 12.94 11.20 9.84
CA GLY A 85 12.42 10.72 8.54
C GLY A 85 11.22 9.80 8.68
N CYS A 86 10.73 9.27 7.57
CA CYS A 86 9.71 8.23 7.57
C CYS A 86 10.27 6.93 8.15
N SER A 87 9.40 6.04 8.61
CA SER A 87 9.80 4.74 9.15
C SER A 87 10.58 3.86 8.15
N TRP A 88 10.60 4.22 6.87
CA TRP A 88 11.32 3.53 5.79
C TRP A 88 12.48 4.33 5.17
N ASP A 89 12.93 5.40 5.81
CA ASP A 89 14.02 6.24 5.28
C ASP A 89 15.42 5.78 5.72
N TRP A 90 15.60 4.51 6.05
CA TRP A 90 16.85 3.99 6.59
C TRP A 90 17.88 3.71 5.52
N TYR A 91 19.16 3.95 5.84
CA TYR A 91 20.25 3.47 5.00
C TYR A 91 20.35 1.93 5.07
N PRO A 92 20.69 1.26 3.93
CA PRO A 92 20.78 -0.20 3.89
C PRO A 92 21.68 -0.80 4.98
N LYS A 93 22.85 -0.21 5.25
CA LYS A 93 23.78 -0.68 6.29
C LYS A 93 23.26 -0.51 7.72
N ASP A 94 22.23 0.32 7.94
CA ASP A 94 21.71 0.57 9.28
C ASP A 94 20.54 -0.36 9.62
N TRP A 95 19.67 -0.66 8.65
CA TRP A 95 18.54 -1.53 8.91
C TRP A 95 18.84 -3.01 8.69
N SER A 96 19.64 -3.36 7.65
CA SER A 96 19.83 -4.77 7.24
C SER A 96 20.62 -5.62 8.23
N VAL A 97 21.37 -5.01 9.13
CA VAL A 97 22.19 -5.70 10.16
C VAL A 97 21.43 -5.93 11.47
N ARG A 98 20.22 -5.42 11.61
CA ARG A 98 19.40 -5.56 12.82
C ARG A 98 18.46 -6.74 12.67
N GLU A 99 18.77 -7.85 13.31
CA GLU A 99 17.99 -9.10 13.23
C GLU A 99 16.52 -8.88 13.59
N ARG A 100 16.24 -8.04 14.60
CA ARG A 100 14.88 -7.74 15.03
C ARG A 100 14.03 -7.10 13.93
N PHE A 101 14.61 -6.37 13.00
CA PHE A 101 13.88 -5.80 11.88
C PHE A 101 13.31 -6.87 10.92
N TYR A 102 13.78 -8.09 10.96
CA TYR A 102 13.24 -9.21 10.20
C TYR A 102 12.16 -9.99 10.96
N ASP A 103 12.01 -9.75 12.27
CA ASP A 103 10.97 -10.37 13.08
C ASP A 103 9.65 -9.64 12.94
N LYS A 104 8.64 -10.30 12.37
CA LYS A 104 7.30 -9.77 12.16
C LYS A 104 6.67 -9.20 13.44
N ASN A 105 6.95 -9.81 14.59
CA ASN A 105 6.26 -9.49 15.85
C ASN A 105 7.03 -8.48 16.71
N HIS A 106 8.30 -8.22 16.42
CA HIS A 106 9.19 -7.44 17.29
C HIS A 106 9.95 -6.31 16.60
N TRP A 107 9.84 -6.15 15.27
CA TRP A 107 10.57 -5.11 14.51
C TRP A 107 10.31 -3.67 14.99
N PHE A 108 9.11 -3.40 15.50
CA PHE A 108 8.71 -2.09 16.03
C PHE A 108 9.21 -1.83 17.47
N GLU A 109 9.89 -2.80 18.09
CA GLU A 109 10.51 -2.66 19.42
C GLU A 109 11.95 -2.12 19.35
N GLU A 110 12.53 -2.00 18.15
CA GLU A 110 13.77 -1.25 17.98
C GLU A 110 13.60 0.18 18.50
N SER A 111 14.64 0.72 19.16
CA SER A 111 14.55 1.98 19.92
C SER A 111 13.91 3.12 19.13
N GLU A 112 14.37 3.33 17.92
CA GLU A 112 13.87 4.43 17.06
C GLU A 112 12.41 4.23 16.65
N MET A 113 12.00 2.99 16.43
CA MET A 113 10.61 2.65 16.11
C MET A 113 9.70 2.81 17.33
N ALA A 114 10.18 2.37 18.51
CA ALA A 114 9.45 2.50 19.76
C ALA A 114 9.26 3.99 20.16
N GLU A 115 10.32 4.79 20.07
CA GLU A 115 10.28 6.24 20.30
C GLU A 115 9.34 6.96 19.34
N GLY A 116 9.30 6.54 18.07
CA GLY A 116 8.37 7.03 17.04
C GLY A 116 6.93 6.53 17.21
N ASN A 117 6.66 5.70 18.24
CA ASN A 117 5.34 5.10 18.49
C ASN A 117 4.77 4.34 17.27
N VAL A 118 5.67 3.69 16.53
CA VAL A 118 5.35 3.01 15.26
C VAL A 118 4.35 1.87 15.47
N LYS A 119 4.50 1.11 16.56
CA LYS A 119 3.59 0.00 16.88
C LYS A 119 2.13 0.42 16.93
N ARG A 120 1.82 1.54 17.57
CA ARG A 120 0.44 2.03 17.68
C ARG A 120 -0.17 2.26 16.29
N GLN A 121 0.57 2.86 15.37
CA GLN A 121 0.07 3.11 14.02
C GLN A 121 -0.03 1.83 13.19
N TYR A 122 0.93 0.91 13.38
CA TYR A 122 0.87 -0.43 12.81
C TYR A 122 -0.41 -1.15 13.24
N ASP A 123 -0.71 -1.16 14.54
CA ASP A 123 -1.92 -1.80 15.09
C ASP A 123 -3.21 -1.15 14.53
N ILE A 124 -3.23 0.17 14.32
CA ILE A 124 -4.39 0.86 13.71
C ILE A 124 -4.65 0.33 12.29
N VAL A 125 -3.62 0.18 11.48
CA VAL A 125 -3.76 -0.33 10.12
C VAL A 125 -4.15 -1.82 10.12
N CYS A 126 -3.50 -2.63 10.95
CA CYS A 126 -3.80 -4.06 11.08
C CYS A 126 -5.25 -4.29 11.52
N ASN A 127 -5.70 -3.59 12.56
CA ASN A 127 -7.08 -3.68 13.02
C ASN A 127 -8.07 -3.14 11.97
N GLY A 128 -7.66 -2.13 11.20
CA GLY A 128 -8.45 -1.55 10.13
C GLY A 128 -8.71 -2.53 9.00
N ILE A 129 -7.67 -3.21 8.52
CA ILE A 129 -7.82 -4.23 7.47
C ILE A 129 -8.57 -5.45 7.98
N ASP A 130 -8.32 -5.92 9.20
CA ASP A 130 -9.05 -7.05 9.78
C ASP A 130 -10.56 -6.74 9.95
N ALA A 131 -10.89 -5.53 10.41
CA ALA A 131 -12.29 -5.08 10.50
C ALA A 131 -12.97 -4.98 9.13
N LEU A 132 -12.23 -4.57 8.10
CA LEU A 132 -12.72 -4.53 6.74
C LEU A 132 -12.96 -5.95 6.20
N LEU A 133 -12.00 -6.86 6.36
CA LEU A 133 -12.11 -8.25 5.92
C LEU A 133 -13.25 -8.98 6.64
N LYS A 134 -13.48 -8.69 7.92
CA LYS A 134 -14.64 -9.22 8.66
C LYS A 134 -15.97 -8.81 8.03
N GLN A 135 -16.10 -7.57 7.53
CA GLN A 135 -17.30 -7.13 6.80
C GLN A 135 -17.51 -7.93 5.50
N HIS A 136 -16.42 -8.46 4.92
CA HIS A 136 -16.43 -9.30 3.72
C HIS A 136 -16.39 -10.81 4.04
N GLY A 137 -16.62 -11.21 5.27
CA GLY A 137 -16.79 -12.62 5.65
C GLY A 137 -15.52 -13.36 6.06
N TYR A 138 -14.43 -12.64 6.38
CA TYR A 138 -13.16 -13.23 6.81
C TYR A 138 -12.73 -12.68 8.16
N GLU A 139 -12.77 -13.49 9.21
CA GLU A 139 -12.39 -13.11 10.57
C GLU A 139 -11.00 -13.60 10.93
N ARG A 140 -10.13 -12.70 11.39
CA ARG A 140 -8.76 -13.04 11.78
C ARG A 140 -8.71 -14.02 12.94
N GLU A 141 -7.92 -15.09 12.79
CA GLU A 141 -7.55 -16.03 13.83
C GLU A 141 -6.04 -16.32 13.77
N GLY A 142 -5.29 -15.72 14.68
CA GLY A 142 -3.82 -15.84 14.67
C GLY A 142 -3.22 -15.34 13.34
N ASN A 143 -2.64 -16.23 12.55
CA ASN A 143 -2.01 -15.91 11.26
C ASN A 143 -2.87 -16.29 10.04
N VAL A 144 -4.09 -16.79 10.26
CA VAL A 144 -5.05 -17.17 9.22
C VAL A 144 -6.39 -16.45 9.42
N TYR A 145 -7.36 -16.73 8.60
CA TYR A 145 -8.71 -16.17 8.70
C TYR A 145 -9.76 -17.29 8.69
N ASN A 146 -10.71 -17.20 9.61
CA ASN A 146 -11.92 -18.01 9.57
C ASN A 146 -12.84 -17.49 8.46
N VAL A 147 -13.29 -18.38 7.60
CA VAL A 147 -14.22 -18.07 6.52
C VAL A 147 -15.64 -18.19 7.05
N VAL A 148 -16.24 -17.05 7.40
CA VAL A 148 -17.65 -16.98 7.83
C VAL A 148 -18.57 -16.97 6.61
N ASN A 149 -18.16 -16.32 5.54
CA ASN A 149 -18.90 -16.23 4.28
C ASN A 149 -17.94 -16.21 3.09
N ALA A 150 -17.71 -17.38 2.48
CA ALA A 150 -16.90 -17.50 1.28
C ALA A 150 -17.55 -16.73 0.11
N ASN A 151 -16.77 -15.93 -0.60
CA ASN A 151 -17.27 -15.11 -1.70
C ASN A 151 -16.19 -14.86 -2.77
N HIS A 152 -16.60 -14.29 -3.90
CA HIS A 152 -15.76 -13.88 -5.01
C HIS A 152 -15.67 -12.35 -5.14
N ASP A 153 -16.05 -11.61 -4.10
CA ASP A 153 -16.02 -10.14 -4.12
C ASP A 153 -14.62 -9.61 -4.45
N THR A 154 -14.58 -8.56 -5.21
CA THR A 154 -13.39 -7.76 -5.45
C THR A 154 -13.53 -6.42 -4.74
N ILE A 155 -12.60 -6.10 -3.86
CA ILE A 155 -12.51 -4.78 -3.24
C ILE A 155 -11.27 -4.03 -3.74
N CYS A 156 -11.40 -2.71 -3.91
CA CYS A 156 -10.33 -1.85 -4.37
C CYS A 156 -10.03 -0.78 -3.31
N LEU A 157 -8.76 -0.71 -2.87
CA LEU A 157 -8.26 0.21 -1.85
C LEU A 157 -7.35 1.24 -2.50
N PHE A 158 -7.76 2.52 -2.54
CA PHE A 158 -6.89 3.61 -3.00
C PHE A 158 -6.13 4.19 -1.81
N CYS A 159 -4.81 4.04 -1.78
CA CYS A 159 -3.99 4.42 -0.65
C CYS A 159 -2.56 4.85 -1.05
N HIS A 160 -1.56 4.51 -0.23
CA HIS A 160 -0.20 5.01 -0.32
C HIS A 160 0.80 3.88 -0.09
N PHE A 161 2.08 4.11 -0.42
CA PHE A 161 3.14 3.11 -0.33
C PHE A 161 3.34 2.57 1.10
N GLY A 162 3.52 3.46 2.08
CA GLY A 162 3.87 3.02 3.44
C GLY A 162 2.77 2.16 4.08
N VAL A 163 1.49 2.57 3.93
CA VAL A 163 0.35 1.80 4.45
C VAL A 163 0.11 0.52 3.66
N GLU A 164 0.35 0.50 2.36
CA GLU A 164 0.30 -0.73 1.55
C GLU A 164 1.25 -1.79 2.10
N MET A 165 2.51 -1.42 2.41
CA MET A 165 3.48 -2.35 2.97
C MET A 165 3.06 -2.87 4.35
N VAL A 166 2.39 -2.05 5.18
CA VAL A 166 1.82 -2.51 6.46
C VAL A 166 0.72 -3.55 6.22
N ILE A 167 -0.19 -3.31 5.27
CA ILE A 167 -1.24 -4.27 4.91
C ILE A 167 -0.62 -5.58 4.43
N LEU A 168 0.36 -5.52 3.51
CA LEU A 168 1.05 -6.70 3.00
C LEU A 168 1.79 -7.47 4.10
N SER A 169 2.47 -6.75 5.01
CA SER A 169 3.11 -7.33 6.19
C SER A 169 2.13 -8.13 7.04
N HIS A 170 0.99 -7.53 7.35
CA HIS A 170 -0.04 -8.15 8.18
C HIS A 170 -0.66 -9.39 7.53
N LEU A 171 -0.93 -9.33 6.23
CA LEU A 171 -1.56 -10.45 5.50
C LEU A 171 -0.57 -11.58 5.19
N SER A 172 0.69 -11.27 4.90
CA SER A 172 1.70 -12.26 4.50
C SER A 172 2.53 -12.82 5.64
N GLY A 173 2.57 -12.14 6.78
CA GLY A 173 3.44 -12.53 7.90
C GLY A 173 4.90 -12.13 7.75
N ILE A 174 5.24 -11.24 6.82
CA ILE A 174 6.58 -10.69 6.63
C ILE A 174 6.71 -9.38 7.42
N SER A 175 7.84 -9.10 8.05
CA SER A 175 8.09 -7.80 8.71
C SER A 175 7.97 -6.64 7.72
N CYS A 176 7.51 -5.47 8.18
CA CYS A 176 7.44 -4.26 7.36
C CYS A 176 8.80 -3.80 6.84
N MET A 177 9.87 -3.97 7.62
CA MET A 177 11.19 -3.42 7.27
C MET A 177 11.73 -3.95 5.94
N PRO A 178 11.76 -5.28 5.68
CA PRO A 178 12.12 -5.80 4.37
C PRO A 178 11.17 -5.32 3.26
N LEU A 179 9.86 -5.23 3.52
CA LEU A 179 8.90 -4.79 2.52
C LEU A 179 9.14 -3.33 2.12
N TRP A 180 9.29 -2.42 3.09
CA TRP A 180 9.54 -1.01 2.82
C TRP A 180 10.85 -0.75 2.07
N HIS A 181 11.90 -1.59 2.30
CA HIS A 181 13.23 -1.34 1.77
C HIS A 181 13.59 -2.17 0.53
N SER A 182 12.76 -3.13 0.15
CA SER A 182 13.03 -4.03 -0.99
C SER A 182 11.99 -3.94 -2.10
N PHE A 183 10.88 -3.24 -1.88
CA PHE A 183 9.81 -3.11 -2.85
C PHE A 183 9.59 -1.66 -3.26
N VAL A 184 9.21 -1.45 -4.51
CA VAL A 184 8.83 -0.14 -5.06
C VAL A 184 7.47 -0.26 -5.72
N ALA A 185 6.46 0.41 -5.17
CA ALA A 185 5.17 0.58 -5.82
C ALA A 185 5.17 1.93 -6.56
N ALA A 186 5.16 1.92 -7.89
CA ALA A 186 5.08 3.15 -8.66
C ALA A 186 3.71 3.86 -8.46
N PRO A 187 3.61 5.17 -8.69
CA PRO A 187 2.31 5.84 -8.76
C PRO A 187 1.32 5.10 -9.67
N THR A 188 0.07 5.02 -9.25
CA THR A 188 -1.02 4.27 -9.87
C THR A 188 -0.82 2.75 -9.99
N SER A 189 0.25 2.20 -9.45
CA SER A 189 0.45 0.75 -9.47
C SER A 189 -0.66 0.01 -8.70
N VAL A 190 -0.92 -1.22 -9.14
CA VAL A 190 -1.95 -2.11 -8.58
C VAL A 190 -1.29 -3.36 -8.03
N THR A 191 -1.48 -3.61 -6.75
CA THR A 191 -1.14 -4.88 -6.10
C THR A 191 -2.40 -5.72 -5.96
N THR A 192 -2.34 -6.98 -6.41
CA THR A 192 -3.49 -7.89 -6.38
C THR A 192 -3.25 -9.04 -5.42
N ILE A 193 -4.20 -9.26 -4.54
CA ILE A 193 -4.16 -10.27 -3.48
C ILE A 193 -5.43 -11.12 -3.58
N TYR A 194 -5.29 -12.43 -3.41
CA TYR A 194 -6.42 -13.36 -3.37
C TYR A 194 -6.49 -14.09 -2.03
N THR A 195 -7.69 -14.42 -1.61
CA THR A 195 -7.89 -15.46 -0.59
C THR A 195 -7.61 -16.82 -1.18
N GLU A 196 -6.96 -17.68 -0.41
CA GLU A 196 -6.76 -19.10 -0.70
C GLU A 196 -7.42 -19.93 0.40
N GLU A 197 -8.38 -20.75 0.02
CA GLU A 197 -9.10 -21.67 0.88
C GLU A 197 -8.81 -23.11 0.43
N VAL A 198 -7.67 -23.68 0.85
CA VAL A 198 -7.33 -25.10 0.57
C VAL A 198 -7.95 -26.04 1.59
N GLU A 199 -8.38 -25.51 2.74
CA GLU A 199 -9.09 -26.20 3.79
C GLU A 199 -10.41 -25.48 4.07
N LYS A 200 -11.50 -26.25 4.22
CA LYS A 200 -12.82 -25.66 4.43
C LYS A 200 -12.87 -24.82 5.71
N GLY A 201 -13.24 -23.58 5.55
CA GLY A 201 -13.43 -22.64 6.67
C GLY A 201 -12.17 -21.89 7.08
N THR A 202 -11.02 -22.14 6.43
CA THR A 202 -9.77 -21.46 6.71
C THR A 202 -9.22 -20.80 5.45
N ALA A 203 -8.93 -19.50 5.51
CA ALA A 203 -8.32 -18.75 4.41
C ALA A 203 -6.97 -18.17 4.81
N ALA A 204 -6.07 -18.10 3.82
CA ALA A 204 -4.87 -17.28 3.83
C ALA A 204 -4.91 -16.30 2.66
N PHE A 205 -4.02 -15.31 2.63
CA PHE A 205 -3.92 -14.34 1.54
C PHE A 205 -2.65 -14.57 0.73
N ARG A 206 -2.80 -14.60 -0.61
CA ARG A 206 -1.68 -14.71 -1.55
C ARG A 206 -1.57 -13.46 -2.40
N ILE A 207 -0.40 -12.86 -2.41
CA ILE A 207 -0.06 -11.74 -3.29
C ILE A 207 0.25 -12.33 -4.66
N GLN A 208 -0.65 -12.11 -5.63
CA GLN A 208 -0.48 -12.60 -6.99
C GLN A 208 0.45 -11.72 -7.81
N SER A 209 0.27 -10.39 -7.68
CA SER A 209 1.12 -9.40 -8.33
C SER A 209 1.34 -8.21 -7.40
N PHE A 210 2.51 -7.62 -7.48
CA PHE A 210 2.87 -6.42 -6.74
C PHE A 210 3.28 -5.32 -7.71
N GLY A 211 2.74 -4.11 -7.51
CA GLY A 211 3.20 -2.92 -8.23
C GLY A 211 2.96 -2.94 -9.74
N ASP A 212 1.92 -3.60 -10.21
CA ASP A 212 1.61 -3.74 -11.65
C ASP A 212 1.17 -2.41 -12.25
N ILE A 213 1.92 -1.95 -13.27
CA ILE A 213 1.70 -0.71 -14.03
C ILE A 213 1.40 -0.99 -15.52
N SER A 214 0.84 -2.14 -15.83
CA SER A 214 0.54 -2.55 -17.23
C SER A 214 -0.33 -1.54 -17.98
N HIS A 215 -1.21 -0.79 -17.29
CA HIS A 215 -2.02 0.27 -17.86
C HIS A 215 -1.19 1.43 -18.40
N LEU A 216 -0.06 1.78 -17.75
CA LEU A 216 0.84 2.82 -18.23
C LEU A 216 1.59 2.33 -19.48
N TYR A 217 2.12 1.11 -19.47
CA TYR A 217 2.75 0.53 -20.65
C TYR A 217 1.80 0.43 -21.84
N ALA A 218 0.56 0.04 -21.61
CA ALA A 218 -0.45 -0.06 -22.67
C ALA A 218 -0.80 1.32 -23.26
N ALA A 219 -0.68 2.39 -22.49
CA ALA A 219 -0.89 3.77 -22.91
C ALA A 219 0.38 4.43 -23.50
N GLY A 220 1.55 3.78 -23.43
CA GLY A 220 2.83 4.39 -23.79
C GLY A 220 3.32 5.46 -22.81
N GLU A 221 2.73 5.55 -21.61
CA GLU A 221 3.13 6.50 -20.56
C GLU A 221 4.28 5.90 -19.74
N GLN A 222 5.32 6.69 -19.52
CA GLN A 222 6.42 6.29 -18.65
C GLN A 222 5.98 6.41 -17.17
N PRO A 223 6.29 5.40 -16.32
CA PRO A 223 5.95 5.49 -14.91
C PRO A 223 6.70 6.66 -14.25
N SER A 224 6.03 7.32 -13.31
CA SER A 224 6.62 8.39 -12.51
C SER A 224 7.79 7.88 -11.67
N PHE A 225 8.80 8.74 -11.50
CA PHE A 225 9.94 8.49 -10.58
C PHE A 225 9.63 8.81 -9.11
N ALA A 226 8.49 9.39 -8.79
CA ALA A 226 8.11 9.85 -7.45
C ALA A 226 8.12 8.77 -6.34
N ALA A 227 8.55 7.57 -6.64
CA ALA A 227 8.65 6.48 -5.68
C ALA A 227 9.96 5.71 -5.79
N ARG A 228 10.88 6.15 -6.63
CA ARG A 228 12.17 5.47 -6.78
C ARG A 228 13.18 6.01 -5.78
N PHE A 229 14.11 5.15 -5.41
CA PHE A 229 15.31 5.50 -4.65
C PHE A 229 16.48 5.71 -5.61
N ASP A 230 17.57 6.32 -5.15
CA ASP A 230 18.78 6.53 -5.96
C ASP A 230 19.31 5.19 -6.49
N GLU A 231 19.33 5.01 -7.80
CA GLU A 231 19.88 3.81 -8.44
C GLU A 231 21.42 3.80 -8.36
N CYS A 232 22.02 4.98 -8.46
CA CYS A 232 23.46 5.16 -8.36
C CYS A 232 23.78 6.30 -7.41
N TYR A 233 24.79 6.12 -6.56
CA TYR A 233 25.22 7.17 -5.65
C TYR A 233 25.73 8.41 -6.42
N GLY A 234 25.13 9.56 -6.10
CA GLY A 234 25.47 10.85 -6.72
C GLY A 234 24.88 11.09 -8.12
N ASP A 235 24.11 10.17 -8.66
CA ASP A 235 23.37 10.38 -9.90
C ASP A 235 22.05 11.12 -9.62
N ASN A 236 22.13 12.45 -9.58
CA ASN A 236 20.96 13.32 -9.41
C ASN A 236 20.23 13.64 -10.72
N THR A 237 20.62 13.03 -11.84
CA THR A 237 20.12 13.44 -13.17
C THR A 237 18.70 12.99 -13.43
N LYS A 238 18.24 11.92 -12.77
CA LYS A 238 16.90 11.32 -12.96
C LYS A 238 15.82 11.83 -12.01
N TRP A 239 16.20 12.61 -10.98
CA TRP A 239 15.29 13.03 -9.90
C TRP A 239 14.89 14.51 -9.98
N LYS A 240 15.26 15.21 -11.04
CA LYS A 240 15.03 16.65 -11.21
C LYS A 240 13.94 17.01 -12.21
N GLU A 241 13.19 16.05 -12.69
CA GLU A 241 12.05 16.31 -13.58
C GLU A 241 10.71 16.21 -12.84
#